data_3e98591f6fc433bad55226d07b90d10f
#
_entry.id   3e98591f6fc433bad55226d07b90d10f
#
_cell.length_a   1.000
_cell.length_b   1.000
_cell.length_c   1.000
_cell.angle_alpha   90.00
_cell.angle_beta   90.00
_cell.angle_gamma   90.00
#
_symmetry.space_group_name_H-M   'P 1'
#
loop_
_entity.id
_entity.type
_entity.pdbx_description
1 polymer ?
#
loop_
_entity_poly.entity_id
_entity_poly.type
_entity_poly.pdbx_seq_one_letter_code
_entity_poly.pdbx_strand_id
1 'polypeptide(L)'
;YHDSCQFALSDITVQIKEGQKVAVIGPNGSGKSTLVKLIAGLYAPDSGNILINGHHLSEYDLTSYRASIGYVFQECRLFAISIIENILMRPIEDRQTDEQLAWEALYHVGLADKIAMLPEGIYTEISKEFSAKGNIFSGGEQQRIAIARAYARKSKLVIFDEPTNGLDKHA
;
A
#
# COMPACT_ATOMS: atom_id res chain seq x y z
N TYR A 1 -14.37 17.75 -0.71
CA TYR A 1 -15.68 17.55 -0.05
C TYR A 1 -16.23 18.84 0.60
N HIS A 2 -15.57 20.00 0.43
CA HIS A 2 -16.00 21.27 1.04
C HIS A 2 -17.32 21.85 0.49
N ASP A 3 -17.83 21.34 -0.64
CA ASP A 3 -19.02 21.88 -1.32
C ASP A 3 -20.25 20.97 -1.29
N SER A 4 -20.24 19.84 -0.57
CA SER A 4 -21.41 18.97 -0.51
C SER A 4 -22.22 19.24 0.78
N CYS A 5 -23.49 19.50 0.63
CA CYS A 5 -24.45 19.61 1.77
C CYS A 5 -24.70 18.26 2.48
N GLN A 6 -24.08 17.16 2.07
CA GLN A 6 -24.21 15.84 2.68
C GLN A 6 -22.89 15.40 3.27
N PHE A 7 -22.93 14.95 4.53
CA PHE A 7 -21.78 14.31 5.16
C PHE A 7 -21.44 13.01 4.43
N ALA A 8 -20.16 12.81 4.14
CA ALA A 8 -19.67 11.55 3.56
C ALA A 8 -19.72 10.40 4.59
N LEU A 9 -19.58 10.74 5.88
CA LEU A 9 -19.66 9.84 7.03
C LEU A 9 -20.33 10.60 8.19
N SER A 10 -21.23 9.95 8.94
CA SER A 10 -21.88 10.49 10.13
C SER A 10 -21.92 9.44 11.22
N ASP A 11 -21.65 9.85 12.45
CA ASP A 11 -21.80 9.03 13.68
C ASP A 11 -21.02 7.70 13.64
N ILE A 12 -19.79 7.71 13.08
CA ILE A 12 -18.93 6.55 13.02
C ILE A 12 -18.14 6.43 14.33
N THR A 13 -18.37 5.33 15.05
CA THR A 13 -17.54 4.94 16.20
C THR A 13 -17.00 3.53 15.94
N VAL A 14 -15.70 3.40 15.78
CA VAL A 14 -15.03 2.11 15.53
C VAL A 14 -13.71 2.06 16.29
N GLN A 15 -13.38 0.88 16.82
CA GLN A 15 -12.09 0.61 17.43
C GLN A 15 -11.42 -0.54 16.72
N ILE A 16 -10.18 -0.33 16.30
CA ILE A 16 -9.33 -1.36 15.68
C ILE A 16 -8.19 -1.66 16.64
N LYS A 17 -8.08 -2.92 17.05
CA LYS A 17 -7.03 -3.37 17.98
C LYS A 17 -5.78 -3.82 17.21
N GLU A 18 -4.63 -3.82 17.86
CA GLU A 18 -3.40 -4.36 17.32
C GLU A 18 -3.58 -5.83 16.85
N GLY A 19 -3.04 -6.16 15.68
CA GLY A 19 -3.17 -7.48 15.07
C GLY A 19 -4.55 -7.79 14.47
N GLN A 20 -5.53 -6.91 14.60
CA GLN A 20 -6.88 -7.12 14.07
C GLN A 20 -6.90 -6.90 12.55
N LYS A 21 -7.59 -7.79 11.85
CA LYS A 21 -7.94 -7.64 10.43
C LYS A 21 -9.39 -7.14 10.34
N VAL A 22 -9.61 -6.01 9.69
CA VAL A 22 -10.92 -5.38 9.56
C VAL A 22 -11.26 -5.23 8.08
N ALA A 23 -12.45 -5.69 7.69
CA ALA A 23 -12.99 -5.46 6.35
C ALA A 23 -14.09 -4.39 6.43
N VAL A 24 -13.97 -3.34 5.59
CA VAL A 24 -15.00 -2.31 5.43
C VAL A 24 -15.81 -2.64 4.19
N ILE A 25 -17.08 -3.01 4.36
CA ILE A 25 -17.96 -3.46 3.29
C ILE A 25 -19.11 -2.47 3.14
N GLY A 26 -19.52 -2.22 1.92
CA GLY A 26 -20.66 -1.35 1.61
C GLY A 26 -20.73 -0.99 0.13
N PRO A 27 -21.86 -0.44 -0.36
CA PRO A 27 -22.03 -0.03 -1.74
C PRO A 27 -21.05 1.07 -2.15
N ASN A 28 -20.94 1.32 -3.47
CA ASN A 28 -20.16 2.44 -3.97
C ASN A 28 -20.75 3.76 -3.47
N GLY A 29 -19.90 4.71 -3.06
CA GLY A 29 -20.32 5.99 -2.51
C GLY A 29 -20.69 5.97 -1.02
N SER A 30 -20.61 4.83 -0.32
CA SER A 30 -20.96 4.73 1.12
C SER A 30 -19.91 5.30 2.08
N GLY A 31 -18.88 5.98 1.58
CA GLY A 31 -17.87 6.61 2.43
C GLY A 31 -16.67 5.73 2.81
N LYS A 32 -16.55 4.48 2.30
CA LYS A 32 -15.44 3.57 2.61
C LYS A 32 -14.06 4.21 2.43
N SER A 33 -13.82 4.76 1.24
CA SER A 33 -12.53 5.41 0.92
C SER A 33 -12.34 6.71 1.73
N THR A 34 -13.42 7.38 2.14
CA THR A 34 -13.34 8.55 3.03
C THR A 34 -12.89 8.12 4.43
N LEU A 35 -13.46 7.03 4.97
CA LEU A 35 -13.06 6.47 6.26
C LEU A 35 -11.58 6.09 6.26
N VAL A 36 -11.14 5.40 5.21
CA VAL A 36 -9.74 4.98 5.03
C VAL A 36 -8.80 6.19 4.97
N LYS A 37 -9.17 7.26 4.25
CA LYS A 37 -8.37 8.49 4.14
C LYS A 37 -8.31 9.25 5.47
N LEU A 38 -9.37 9.23 6.27
CA LEU A 38 -9.37 9.78 7.63
C LEU A 38 -8.42 8.99 8.54
N ILE A 39 -8.51 7.65 8.53
CA ILE A 39 -7.60 6.78 9.30
C ILE A 39 -6.14 6.99 8.86
N ALA A 40 -5.89 7.15 7.57
CA ALA A 40 -4.54 7.41 7.06
C ALA A 40 -4.03 8.84 7.36
N GLY A 41 -4.83 9.69 7.98
CA GLY A 41 -4.47 11.08 8.26
C GLY A 41 -4.34 11.95 7.01
N LEU A 42 -4.96 11.54 5.89
CA LEU A 42 -4.98 12.31 4.64
C LEU A 42 -6.03 13.42 4.70
N TYR A 43 -7.08 13.23 5.50
CA TYR A 43 -8.10 14.22 5.80
C TYR A 43 -8.27 14.36 7.30
N ALA A 44 -8.66 15.55 7.75
CA ALA A 44 -9.12 15.79 9.10
C ALA A 44 -10.65 15.58 9.17
N PRO A 45 -11.21 15.05 10.28
CA PRO A 45 -12.65 15.01 10.47
C PRO A 45 -13.19 16.42 10.74
N ASP A 46 -14.38 16.73 10.22
CA ASP A 46 -15.08 17.98 10.51
C ASP A 46 -15.55 18.04 11.97
N SER A 47 -15.86 16.89 12.56
CA SER A 47 -16.22 16.73 13.96
C SER A 47 -15.80 15.35 14.47
N GLY A 48 -15.70 15.19 15.78
CA GLY A 48 -15.21 13.97 16.41
C GLY A 48 -13.68 13.87 16.42
N ASN A 49 -13.16 12.70 16.77
CA ASN A 49 -11.73 12.51 17.01
C ASN A 49 -11.24 11.19 16.42
N ILE A 50 -10.02 11.19 15.92
CA ILE A 50 -9.29 9.98 15.59
C ILE A 50 -8.21 9.80 16.65
N LEU A 51 -8.24 8.67 17.33
CA LEU A 51 -7.28 8.35 18.39
C LEU A 51 -6.36 7.22 17.93
N ILE A 52 -5.07 7.40 18.16
CA ILE A 52 -4.04 6.40 17.94
C ILE A 52 -3.41 6.09 19.30
N ASN A 53 -3.58 4.86 19.79
CA ASN A 53 -3.11 4.45 21.11
C ASN A 53 -3.58 5.38 22.25
N GLY A 54 -4.81 5.92 22.14
CA GLY A 54 -5.40 6.82 23.13
C GLY A 54 -5.05 8.30 22.98
N HIS A 55 -4.16 8.68 22.09
CA HIS A 55 -3.78 10.07 21.80
C HIS A 55 -4.46 10.56 20.52
N HIS A 56 -4.79 11.83 20.46
CA HIS A 56 -5.39 12.43 19.28
C HIS A 56 -4.41 12.40 18.09
N LEU A 57 -4.90 12.06 16.88
CA LEU A 57 -4.08 12.07 15.69
C LEU A 57 -3.43 13.44 15.41
N SER A 58 -4.10 14.53 15.83
CA SER A 58 -3.60 15.90 15.75
C SER A 58 -2.35 16.18 16.61
N GLU A 59 -2.06 15.33 17.59
CA GLU A 59 -0.88 15.44 18.46
C GLU A 59 0.36 14.79 17.83
N TYR A 60 0.17 14.00 16.77
CA TYR A 60 1.26 13.33 16.08
C TYR A 60 1.83 14.18 14.94
N ASP A 61 3.13 14.03 14.67
CA ASP A 61 3.68 14.47 13.40
C ASP A 61 3.08 13.60 12.28
N LEU A 62 2.26 14.21 11.43
CA LEU A 62 1.54 13.53 10.36
C LEU A 62 2.49 12.88 9.34
N THR A 63 3.70 13.42 9.16
CA THR A 63 4.70 12.84 8.25
C THR A 63 5.19 11.50 8.79
N SER A 64 5.59 11.46 10.05
CA SER A 64 6.00 10.23 10.75
C SER A 64 4.85 9.22 10.87
N TYR A 65 3.63 9.70 11.15
CA TYR A 65 2.46 8.84 11.21
C TYR A 65 2.20 8.16 9.86
N ARG A 66 2.12 8.92 8.78
CA ARG A 66 1.93 8.38 7.42
C ARG A 66 3.08 7.48 6.99
N ALA A 67 4.30 7.78 7.43
CA ALA A 67 5.45 6.91 7.20
C ALA A 67 5.29 5.54 7.86
N SER A 68 4.49 5.39 8.91
CA SER A 68 4.21 4.12 9.58
C SER A 68 3.08 3.31 8.94
N ILE A 69 2.39 3.86 7.93
CA ILE A 69 1.26 3.23 7.24
C ILE A 69 1.69 2.69 5.87
N GLY A 70 1.40 1.43 5.61
CA GLY A 70 1.46 0.83 4.27
C GLY A 70 0.11 1.01 3.57
N TYR A 71 0.07 1.78 2.49
CA TYR A 71 -1.15 1.97 1.71
C TYR A 71 -1.01 1.30 0.34
N VAL A 72 -1.90 0.37 0.04
CA VAL A 72 -2.02 -0.28 -1.27
C VAL A 72 -3.27 0.26 -1.93
N PHE A 73 -3.07 1.15 -2.92
CA PHE A 73 -4.16 1.78 -3.67
C PHE A 73 -4.79 0.82 -4.66
N GLN A 74 -6.04 1.06 -5.03
CA GLN A 74 -6.77 0.36 -6.08
C GLN A 74 -6.00 0.39 -7.42
N GLU A 75 -5.50 1.57 -7.82
CA GLU A 75 -4.61 1.72 -8.96
C GLU A 75 -3.15 1.71 -8.51
N CYS A 76 -2.56 0.53 -8.48
CA CYS A 76 -1.16 0.38 -8.15
C CYS A 76 -0.27 0.83 -9.30
N ARG A 77 0.41 1.95 -9.13
CA ARG A 77 1.41 2.39 -10.11
C ARG A 77 2.80 1.94 -9.66
N LEU A 78 3.49 1.30 -10.58
CA LEU A 78 4.91 1.01 -10.45
C LEU A 78 5.71 2.08 -11.20
N PHE A 79 6.89 2.36 -10.71
CA PHE A 79 7.81 3.31 -11.32
C PHE A 79 8.70 2.58 -12.32
N ALA A 80 9.16 3.29 -13.35
CA ALA A 80 10.11 2.78 -14.35
C ALA A 80 11.55 2.73 -13.78
N ILE A 81 11.70 2.01 -12.68
CA ILE A 81 12.95 1.70 -11.97
C ILE A 81 12.99 0.20 -11.71
N SER A 82 14.03 -0.32 -11.09
CA SER A 82 14.17 -1.75 -10.79
C SER A 82 13.06 -2.26 -9.84
N ILE A 83 12.82 -3.57 -9.87
CA ILE A 83 11.85 -4.23 -8.99
C ILE A 83 12.21 -3.99 -7.51
N ILE A 84 13.48 -4.15 -7.16
CA ILE A 84 13.95 -3.93 -5.79
C ILE A 84 13.69 -2.49 -5.32
N GLU A 85 13.99 -1.49 -6.14
CA GLU A 85 13.73 -0.09 -5.80
C GLU A 85 12.24 0.22 -5.72
N ASN A 86 11.41 -0.43 -6.55
CA ASN A 86 9.95 -0.36 -6.43
C ASN A 86 9.43 -0.94 -5.11
N ILE A 87 10.05 -1.99 -4.58
CA ILE A 87 9.69 -2.61 -3.30
C ILE A 87 10.16 -1.74 -2.14
N LEU A 88 11.41 -1.30 -2.16
CA LEU A 88 12.00 -0.52 -1.06
C LEU A 88 11.50 0.92 -1.02
N MET A 89 11.12 1.51 -2.16
CA MET A 89 10.77 2.92 -2.34
C MET A 89 11.87 3.88 -1.87
N ARG A 90 13.10 3.46 -2.00
CA ARG A 90 14.33 4.21 -1.75
C ARG A 90 15.49 3.59 -2.53
N PRO A 91 16.61 4.30 -2.71
CA PRO A 91 17.83 3.70 -3.22
C PRO A 91 18.32 2.55 -2.34
N ILE A 92 19.08 1.65 -2.93
CA ILE A 92 19.74 0.54 -2.22
C ILE A 92 20.87 1.14 -1.37
N GLU A 93 20.84 0.89 -0.06
CA GLU A 93 21.82 1.37 0.91
C GLU A 93 22.77 0.26 1.35
N ASP A 94 22.20 -0.88 1.77
CA ASP A 94 22.93 -2.11 2.08
C ASP A 94 22.45 -3.24 1.18
N ARG A 95 23.30 -3.59 0.21
CA ARG A 95 22.93 -4.54 -0.82
C ARG A 95 22.43 -5.87 -0.25
N GLN A 96 23.13 -6.43 0.73
CA GLN A 96 22.79 -7.75 1.27
C GLN A 96 21.45 -7.74 2.00
N THR A 97 21.26 -6.77 2.89
CA THR A 97 20.01 -6.64 3.67
C THR A 97 18.83 -6.27 2.78
N ASP A 98 19.04 -5.38 1.81
CA ASP A 98 17.99 -4.90 0.90
C ASP A 98 17.57 -5.99 -0.08
N GLU A 99 18.50 -6.78 -0.63
CA GLU A 99 18.19 -7.94 -1.46
C GLU A 99 17.39 -8.98 -0.66
N GLN A 100 17.83 -9.30 0.55
CA GLN A 100 17.11 -10.26 1.40
C GLN A 100 15.69 -9.82 1.67
N LEU A 101 15.50 -8.55 2.05
CA LEU A 101 14.18 -7.98 2.32
C LEU A 101 13.27 -8.00 1.08
N ALA A 102 13.82 -7.67 -0.09
CA ALA A 102 13.07 -7.68 -1.34
C ALA A 102 12.65 -9.11 -1.73
N TRP A 103 13.55 -10.09 -1.63
CA TRP A 103 13.24 -11.50 -1.92
C TRP A 103 12.22 -12.07 -0.93
N GLU A 104 12.33 -11.75 0.36
CA GLU A 104 11.34 -12.15 1.35
C GLU A 104 9.96 -11.59 1.02
N ALA A 105 9.87 -10.30 0.68
CA ALA A 105 8.63 -9.67 0.27
C ALA A 105 8.02 -10.32 -0.98
N LEU A 106 8.85 -10.62 -2.00
CA LEU A 106 8.43 -11.28 -3.23
C LEU A 106 7.96 -12.72 -2.99
N TYR A 107 8.60 -13.44 -2.08
CA TYR A 107 8.17 -14.78 -1.66
C TYR A 107 6.75 -14.74 -1.07
N HIS A 108 6.48 -13.81 -0.18
CA HIS A 108 5.16 -13.68 0.46
C HIS A 108 4.03 -13.33 -0.50
N VAL A 109 4.33 -12.67 -1.62
CA VAL A 109 3.34 -12.35 -2.66
C VAL A 109 3.34 -13.34 -3.83
N GLY A 110 4.12 -14.42 -3.76
CA GLY A 110 4.17 -15.46 -4.78
C GLY A 110 4.75 -15.01 -6.12
N LEU A 111 5.73 -14.09 -6.11
CA LEU A 111 6.42 -13.62 -7.31
C LEU A 111 7.90 -14.02 -7.37
N ALA A 112 8.46 -14.60 -6.30
CA ALA A 112 9.89 -14.89 -6.21
C ALA A 112 10.38 -15.75 -7.38
N ASP A 113 9.71 -16.87 -7.68
CA ASP A 113 10.13 -17.78 -8.74
C ASP A 113 10.12 -17.12 -10.13
N LYS A 114 9.07 -16.35 -10.41
CA LYS A 114 8.97 -15.62 -11.67
C LYS A 114 10.09 -14.61 -11.84
N ILE A 115 10.38 -13.85 -10.80
CA ILE A 115 11.40 -12.80 -10.84
C ILE A 115 12.81 -13.41 -10.89
N ALA A 116 13.03 -14.55 -10.22
CA ALA A 116 14.29 -15.28 -10.30
C ALA A 116 14.62 -15.79 -11.73
N MET A 117 13.61 -16.01 -12.56
CA MET A 117 13.78 -16.41 -13.97
C MET A 117 14.13 -15.24 -14.90
N LEU A 118 14.00 -13.99 -14.45
CA LEU A 118 14.38 -12.84 -15.25
C LEU A 118 15.91 -12.70 -15.34
N PRO A 119 16.47 -12.27 -16.48
CA PRO A 119 17.92 -12.18 -16.66
C PRO A 119 18.65 -11.33 -15.61
N GLU A 120 17.99 -10.30 -15.09
CA GLU A 120 18.55 -9.40 -14.09
C GLU A 120 17.86 -9.55 -12.70
N GLY A 121 16.98 -10.58 -12.55
CA GLY A 121 16.29 -10.86 -11.29
C GLY A 121 15.57 -9.64 -10.74
N ILE A 122 15.77 -9.34 -9.45
CA ILE A 122 15.18 -8.18 -8.77
C ILE A 122 15.69 -6.82 -9.29
N TYR A 123 16.77 -6.81 -10.07
CA TYR A 123 17.30 -5.60 -10.70
C TYR A 123 16.68 -5.31 -12.06
N THR A 124 15.77 -6.16 -12.55
CA THR A 124 15.03 -5.93 -13.80
C THR A 124 14.21 -4.65 -13.66
N GLU A 125 14.34 -3.75 -14.63
CA GLU A 125 13.54 -2.53 -14.70
C GLU A 125 12.09 -2.84 -15.07
N ILE A 126 11.16 -2.12 -14.43
CA ILE A 126 9.74 -2.18 -14.72
C ILE A 126 9.43 -1.16 -15.81
N SER A 127 9.02 -1.61 -16.98
CA SER A 127 8.78 -0.83 -18.18
C SER A 127 9.92 -0.93 -19.20
N LYS A 128 9.52 -0.93 -20.46
CA LYS A 128 10.45 -0.92 -21.60
C LYS A 128 10.69 0.51 -22.13
N GLU A 129 10.16 1.52 -21.46
CA GLU A 129 10.28 2.92 -21.91
C GLU A 129 11.73 3.42 -21.87
N PHE A 130 12.48 2.97 -20.87
CA PHE A 130 13.87 3.41 -20.65
C PHE A 130 14.91 2.31 -20.82
N SER A 131 14.49 1.03 -20.90
CA SER A 131 15.38 -0.12 -21.05
C SER A 131 14.78 -1.18 -21.95
N ALA A 132 15.53 -1.58 -23.00
CA ALA A 132 15.13 -2.68 -23.88
C ALA A 132 15.03 -4.04 -23.12
N LYS A 133 15.66 -4.16 -21.95
CA LYS A 133 15.64 -5.33 -21.08
C LYS A 133 14.53 -5.26 -20.02
N GLY A 134 13.83 -4.15 -19.91
CA GLY A 134 12.74 -3.97 -18.97
C GLY A 134 11.60 -4.97 -19.22
N ASN A 135 10.86 -5.30 -18.17
CA ASN A 135 9.73 -6.22 -18.22
C ASN A 135 8.41 -5.50 -18.00
N ILE A 136 7.36 -5.97 -18.67
CA ILE A 136 6.00 -5.48 -18.48
C ILE A 136 5.26 -6.51 -17.63
N PHE A 137 4.77 -6.07 -16.47
CA PHE A 137 4.01 -6.88 -15.55
C PHE A 137 2.50 -6.74 -15.80
N SER A 138 1.76 -7.83 -15.67
CA SER A 138 0.29 -7.80 -15.67
C SER A 138 -0.26 -6.97 -14.50
N GLY A 139 -1.51 -6.52 -14.59
CA GLY A 139 -2.13 -5.75 -13.51
C GLY A 139 -2.08 -6.45 -12.14
N GLY A 140 -2.35 -7.77 -12.12
CA GLY A 140 -2.25 -8.57 -10.89
C GLY A 140 -0.83 -8.71 -10.35
N GLU A 141 0.19 -8.74 -11.21
CA GLU A 141 1.58 -8.76 -10.79
C GLU A 141 2.04 -7.40 -10.27
N GLN A 142 1.62 -6.31 -10.91
CA GLN A 142 1.86 -4.95 -10.41
C GLN A 142 1.27 -4.77 -9.02
N GLN A 143 0.05 -5.27 -8.81
CA GLN A 143 -0.60 -5.24 -7.51
C GLN A 143 0.17 -6.05 -6.46
N ARG A 144 0.65 -7.25 -6.80
CA ARG A 144 1.48 -8.05 -5.91
C ARG A 144 2.79 -7.37 -5.56
N ILE A 145 3.44 -6.68 -6.50
CA ILE A 145 4.63 -5.87 -6.21
C ILE A 145 4.29 -4.72 -5.25
N ALA A 146 3.13 -4.07 -5.41
CA ALA A 146 2.68 -3.03 -4.47
C ALA A 146 2.39 -3.58 -3.07
N ILE A 147 1.89 -4.81 -2.96
CA ILE A 147 1.74 -5.51 -1.67
C ILE A 147 3.12 -5.84 -1.07
N ALA A 148 4.07 -6.32 -1.89
CA ALA A 148 5.45 -6.55 -1.46
C ALA A 148 6.10 -5.28 -0.90
N ARG A 149 5.83 -4.11 -1.50
CA ARG A 149 6.23 -2.79 -0.99
C ARG A 149 5.71 -2.53 0.43
N ALA A 150 4.41 -2.79 0.66
CA ALA A 150 3.80 -2.60 1.98
C ALA A 150 4.41 -3.55 3.03
N TYR A 151 4.73 -4.79 2.64
CA TYR A 151 5.42 -5.76 3.47
C TYR A 151 6.84 -5.30 3.84
N ALA A 152 7.66 -4.93 2.85
CA ALA A 152 9.03 -4.51 3.06
C ALA A 152 9.15 -3.27 3.97
N ARG A 153 8.15 -2.40 3.95
CA ARG A 153 8.09 -1.21 4.79
C ARG A 153 7.91 -1.52 6.28
N LYS A 154 7.53 -2.75 6.66
CA LYS A 154 7.22 -3.17 8.05
C LYS A 154 6.22 -2.22 8.72
N SER A 155 5.18 -1.85 7.98
CA SER A 155 4.17 -0.88 8.41
C SER A 155 3.39 -1.39 9.62
N LYS A 156 3.10 -0.50 10.58
CA LYS A 156 2.28 -0.82 11.76
C LYS A 156 0.80 -0.97 11.43
N LEU A 157 0.34 -0.28 10.41
CA LEU A 157 -1.00 -0.38 9.84
C LEU A 157 -0.87 -0.57 8.34
N VAL A 158 -1.54 -1.56 7.77
CA VAL A 158 -1.63 -1.73 6.32
C VAL A 158 -3.07 -1.56 5.88
N ILE A 159 -3.27 -0.72 4.90
CA ILE A 159 -4.57 -0.39 4.32
C ILE A 159 -4.59 -0.87 2.87
N PHE A 160 -5.59 -1.68 2.54
CA PHE A 160 -5.86 -2.14 1.18
C PHE A 160 -7.15 -1.49 0.68
N ASP A 161 -7.06 -0.69 -0.37
CA ASP A 161 -8.22 -0.07 -1.02
C ASP A 161 -8.55 -0.86 -2.28
N GLU A 162 -9.65 -1.62 -2.23
CA GLU A 162 -10.13 -2.54 -3.28
C GLU A 162 -9.06 -3.47 -3.89
N PRO A 163 -8.34 -4.25 -3.08
CA PRO A 163 -7.16 -5.00 -3.51
C PRO A 163 -7.46 -6.14 -4.50
N THR A 164 -8.72 -6.44 -4.77
CA THR A 164 -9.12 -7.57 -5.63
C THR A 164 -9.48 -7.16 -7.06
N ASN A 165 -9.51 -5.86 -7.37
CA ASN A 165 -9.73 -5.39 -8.72
C ASN A 165 -8.50 -5.72 -9.59
N GLY A 166 -8.62 -6.78 -10.42
CA GLY A 166 -7.56 -7.23 -11.32
C GLY A 166 -6.86 -8.53 -10.91
N LEU A 167 -7.22 -9.12 -9.77
CA LEU A 167 -6.83 -10.49 -9.44
C LEU A 167 -7.85 -11.47 -10.01
N ASP A 168 -7.37 -12.52 -10.68
CA ASP A 168 -8.21 -13.65 -11.06
C ASP A 168 -8.82 -14.29 -9.81
N LYS A 169 -10.09 -14.74 -9.93
CA LYS A 169 -10.87 -15.33 -8.82
C LYS A 169 -10.23 -16.59 -8.18
N HIS A 170 -9.07 -17.00 -8.64
CA HIS A 170 -8.34 -18.20 -8.21
C HIS A 170 -6.88 -17.91 -7.77
N ALA A 171 -6.52 -16.64 -7.56
CA ALA A 171 -5.20 -16.26 -7.04
C ALA A 171 -5.24 -16.02 -5.53
#